data_7e29eabfa8f75ac412b77d77e16480a7
#
_entry.id   7e29eabfa8f75ac412b77d77e16480a7
#
_cell.length_a   1.000
_cell.length_b   1.000
_cell.length_c   1.000
_cell.angle_alpha   90.00
_cell.angle_beta   90.00
_cell.angle_gamma   90.00
#
_symmetry.space_group_name_H-M   'P 1'
#
loop_
_entity.id
_entity.type
_entity.pdbx_description
1 polymer ?
#
loop_
_entity_poly.entity_id
_entity_poly.type
_entity_poly.pdbx_seq_one_letter_code
_entity_poly.pdbx_strand_id
1 'polypeptide(L)'
;MKIELSSGFRKAFKKISTKKPEIAILALEKILLFSQQPTNPSLKFHTLSGEYGGLYSFKVEYDIRIIVDLIDPDMAILVMIGTHDEVY
;
A
#
# COMPACT_ATOMS: atom_id res chain seq x y z
N MET A 1 12.68 6.01 -4.80
CA MET A 1 11.77 6.52 -3.76
C MET A 1 12.04 5.81 -2.43
N LYS A 2 12.11 6.56 -1.37
CA LYS A 2 12.27 6.00 -0.03
C LYS A 2 10.91 5.58 0.52
N ILE A 3 10.83 4.37 1.08
CA ILE A 3 9.61 3.81 1.63
C ILE A 3 9.78 3.63 3.14
N GLU A 4 8.83 4.14 3.92
CA GLU A 4 8.74 3.87 5.35
C GLU A 4 7.42 3.17 5.65
N LEU A 5 7.39 2.43 6.75
CA LEU A 5 6.21 1.67 7.17
C LEU A 5 5.68 2.22 8.49
N SER A 6 4.39 2.55 8.54
CA SER A 6 3.76 2.94 9.79
C SER A 6 3.60 1.73 10.72
N SER A 7 3.35 1.99 12.00
CA SER A 7 3.08 0.90 12.95
C SER A 7 1.80 0.15 12.59
N GLY A 8 0.80 0.87 12.09
CA GLY A 8 -0.45 0.24 11.62
C GLY A 8 -0.22 -0.68 10.44
N PHE A 9 0.60 -0.26 9.47
CA PHE A 9 0.97 -1.09 8.34
C PHE A 9 1.70 -2.36 8.80
N ARG A 10 2.68 -2.22 9.69
CA ARG A 10 3.48 -3.35 10.19
C ARG A 10 2.58 -4.39 10.86
N LYS A 11 1.64 -3.96 11.69
CA LYS A 11 0.67 -4.85 12.35
C LYS A 11 -0.20 -5.58 11.34
N ALA A 12 -0.77 -4.87 10.40
CA ALA A 12 -1.64 -5.44 9.37
C ALA A 12 -0.87 -6.42 8.48
N PHE A 13 0.34 -6.05 8.08
CA PHE A 13 1.19 -6.89 7.23
C PHE A 13 1.59 -8.19 7.95
N LYS A 14 1.94 -8.11 9.23
CA LYS A 14 2.28 -9.29 10.03
C LYS A 14 1.10 -10.28 10.07
N LYS A 15 -0.11 -9.76 10.24
CA LYS A 15 -1.32 -10.56 10.27
C LYS A 15 -1.56 -11.27 8.92
N ILE A 16 -1.38 -10.54 7.83
CA ILE A 16 -1.49 -11.11 6.47
C ILE A 16 -0.41 -12.17 6.26
N SER A 17 0.82 -11.91 6.68
CA SER A 17 1.94 -12.85 6.54
C SER A 17 1.65 -14.19 7.23
N THR A 18 0.96 -14.14 8.37
CA THR A 18 0.61 -15.33 9.13
C THR A 18 -0.53 -16.11 8.47
N LYS A 19 -1.56 -15.41 7.99
CA LYS A 19 -2.78 -16.04 7.48
C LYS A 19 -2.73 -16.34 5.99
N LYS A 20 -2.08 -15.49 5.21
CA LYS A 20 -2.03 -15.57 3.74
C LYS A 20 -0.64 -15.20 3.26
N PRO A 21 0.37 -16.06 3.47
CA PRO A 21 1.76 -15.72 3.12
C PRO A 21 1.94 -15.41 1.63
N GLU A 22 1.15 -16.01 0.74
CA GLU A 22 1.21 -15.71 -0.69
C GLU A 22 0.83 -14.27 -0.99
N ILE A 23 -0.10 -13.69 -0.23
CA ILE A 23 -0.49 -12.29 -0.37
C ILE A 23 0.63 -11.38 0.14
N ALA A 24 1.29 -11.77 1.23
CA ALA A 24 2.43 -11.01 1.76
C ALA A 24 3.57 -10.93 0.74
N ILE A 25 3.86 -12.03 0.06
CA ILE A 25 4.90 -12.06 -0.98
C ILE A 25 4.52 -11.14 -2.13
N LEU A 26 3.27 -11.22 -2.60
CA LEU A 26 2.77 -10.35 -3.66
C LEU A 26 2.83 -8.88 -3.24
N ALA A 27 2.47 -8.59 -1.99
CA ALA A 27 2.54 -7.22 -1.48
C ALA A 27 3.97 -6.68 -1.52
N LEU A 28 4.96 -7.48 -1.13
CA LEU A 28 6.37 -7.07 -1.20
C LEU A 28 6.80 -6.79 -2.63
N GLU A 29 6.39 -7.62 -3.58
CA GLU A 29 6.66 -7.37 -5.00
C GLU A 29 6.06 -6.05 -5.47
N LYS A 30 4.83 -5.76 -5.09
CA LYS A 30 4.15 -4.52 -5.47
C LYS A 30 4.74 -3.29 -4.77
N ILE A 31 5.18 -3.43 -3.52
CA ILE A 31 5.88 -2.35 -2.82
C ILE A 31 7.19 -2.02 -3.52
N LEU A 32 7.95 -3.03 -3.93
CA LEU A 32 9.18 -2.82 -4.68
C LEU A 32 8.89 -2.13 -6.01
N LEU A 33 7.89 -2.60 -6.75
CA LEU A 33 7.49 -1.98 -8.00
C LEU A 33 7.09 -0.50 -7.78
N PHE A 34 6.30 -0.23 -6.74
CA PHE A 34 5.89 1.13 -6.40
C PHE A 34 7.11 2.03 -6.11
N SER A 35 8.09 1.50 -5.39
CA SER A 35 9.30 2.28 -5.07
C SER A 35 10.13 2.66 -6.30
N GLN A 36 10.06 1.86 -7.35
CA GLN A 36 10.81 2.04 -8.59
C GLN A 36 10.00 2.72 -9.69
N GLN A 37 8.73 2.37 -9.80
CA GLN A 37 7.83 2.83 -10.86
C GLN A 37 6.44 3.14 -10.29
N PRO A 38 6.29 4.22 -9.51
CA PRO A 38 5.03 4.50 -8.83
C PRO A 38 3.84 4.71 -9.80
N THR A 39 4.12 5.08 -11.05
CA THR A 39 3.08 5.29 -12.06
C THR A 39 2.83 4.06 -12.93
N ASN A 40 3.43 2.90 -12.60
CA ASN A 40 3.17 1.69 -13.35
C ASN A 40 1.67 1.37 -13.36
N PRO A 41 1.06 1.17 -14.55
CA PRO A 41 -0.39 0.98 -14.66
C PRO A 41 -0.95 -0.18 -13.83
N SER A 42 -0.16 -1.23 -13.59
CA SER A 42 -0.61 -2.39 -12.82
C SER A 42 -0.90 -2.05 -11.36
N LEU A 43 -0.32 -0.98 -10.83
CA LEU A 43 -0.52 -0.55 -9.45
C LEU A 43 -1.83 0.21 -9.25
N LYS A 44 -2.38 0.80 -10.31
CA LYS A 44 -3.58 1.64 -10.24
C LYS A 44 -3.47 2.70 -9.14
N PHE A 45 -2.30 3.32 -9.06
CA PHE A 45 -2.01 4.37 -8.08
C PHE A 45 -2.92 5.57 -8.31
N HIS A 46 -3.65 5.97 -7.29
CA HIS A 46 -4.61 7.08 -7.41
C HIS A 46 -4.83 7.79 -6.07
N THR A 47 -5.33 9.01 -6.14
CA THR A 47 -5.69 9.79 -4.97
C THR A 47 -6.97 9.26 -4.35
N LEU A 48 -7.11 9.47 -3.04
CA LEU A 48 -8.33 9.16 -2.31
C LEU A 48 -9.08 10.45 -1.98
N SER A 49 -10.38 10.34 -1.72
CA SER A 49 -11.23 11.47 -1.40
C SER A 49 -11.95 11.25 -0.06
N GLY A 50 -12.75 12.23 0.36
CA GLY A 50 -13.48 12.14 1.62
C GLY A 50 -12.54 12.24 2.82
N GLU A 51 -12.76 11.42 3.84
CA GLU A 51 -11.95 11.42 5.06
C GLU A 51 -10.51 10.97 4.84
N TYR A 52 -10.24 10.31 3.70
CA TYR A 52 -8.89 9.93 3.32
C TYR A 52 -8.25 10.90 2.34
N GLY A 53 -8.83 12.09 2.19
CA GLY A 53 -8.28 13.12 1.30
C GLY A 53 -6.83 13.43 1.64
N GLY A 54 -6.00 13.57 0.61
CA GLY A 54 -4.56 13.78 0.78
C GLY A 54 -3.74 12.50 0.81
N LEU A 55 -4.39 11.34 0.86
CA LEU A 55 -3.72 10.04 0.78
C LEU A 55 -3.92 9.43 -0.61
N TYR A 56 -3.16 8.37 -0.86
CA TYR A 56 -3.19 7.62 -2.11
C TYR A 56 -3.39 6.15 -1.82
N SER A 57 -3.69 5.38 -2.84
CA SER A 57 -3.82 3.93 -2.74
C SER A 57 -3.21 3.28 -3.97
N PHE A 58 -2.62 2.10 -3.80
CA PHE A 58 -2.27 1.26 -4.94
C PHE A 58 -2.70 -0.17 -4.71
N LYS A 59 -2.84 -0.89 -5.82
CA LYS A 59 -3.39 -2.24 -5.85
C LYS A 59 -2.29 -3.27 -5.62
N VAL A 60 -2.53 -4.22 -4.72
CA VAL A 60 -1.68 -5.41 -4.57
C VAL A 60 -2.24 -6.54 -5.41
N GLU A 61 -3.53 -6.86 -5.21
CA GLU A 61 -4.30 -7.79 -6.03
C GLU A 61 -5.76 -7.34 -6.03
N TYR A 62 -6.66 -8.17 -6.55
CA TYR A 62 -8.05 -7.81 -6.77
C TYR A 62 -8.69 -7.08 -5.59
N ASP A 63 -8.54 -7.58 -4.37
CA ASP A 63 -9.21 -7.01 -3.19
C ASP A 63 -8.24 -6.39 -2.17
N ILE A 64 -6.94 -6.48 -2.39
CA ILE A 64 -5.95 -5.98 -1.42
C ILE A 64 -5.39 -4.66 -1.91
N ARG A 65 -5.41 -3.65 -1.04
CA ARG A 65 -4.92 -2.29 -1.30
C ARG A 65 -3.93 -1.87 -0.23
N ILE A 66 -3.02 -0.99 -0.61
CA ILE A 66 -2.10 -0.31 0.32
C ILE A 66 -2.40 1.18 0.28
N ILE A 67 -2.60 1.76 1.45
CA ILE A 67 -2.81 3.20 1.61
C ILE A 67 -1.44 3.86 1.81
N VAL A 68 -1.22 4.95 1.10
CA VAL A 68 0.07 5.64 1.04
C VAL A 68 -0.10 7.10 1.42
N ASP A 69 0.79 7.59 2.29
CA ASP A 69 0.98 9.01 2.53
C ASP A 69 2.24 9.44 1.78
N LEU A 70 2.08 10.19 0.72
CA LEU A 70 3.19 10.66 -0.12
C LEU A 70 3.71 11.97 0.47
N ILE A 71 4.79 11.87 1.24
CA ILE A 71 5.35 13.03 1.96
C ILE A 71 5.94 14.04 0.97
N ASP A 72 6.69 13.52 -0.01
CA ASP A 72 7.22 14.30 -1.14
C ASP A 72 7.46 13.32 -2.30
N PRO A 73 7.88 13.78 -3.49
CA PRO A 73 8.07 12.88 -4.64
C PRO A 73 9.03 11.71 -4.39
N ASP A 74 9.93 11.84 -3.42
CA ASP A 74 10.96 10.85 -3.15
C ASP A 74 10.73 10.06 -1.86
N MET A 75 9.64 10.31 -1.14
CA MET A 75 9.37 9.62 0.13
C MET A 75 7.90 9.32 0.31
N ALA A 76 7.60 8.08 0.64
CA ALA A 76 6.23 7.61 0.92
C ALA A 76 6.20 6.80 2.21
N ILE A 77 5.12 6.96 2.97
CA ILE A 77 4.84 6.14 4.15
C ILE A 77 3.68 5.22 3.78
N LEU A 78 3.87 3.91 3.93
CA LEU A 78 2.79 2.95 3.78
C LEU A 78 2.02 2.93 5.09
N VAL A 79 0.75 3.34 5.03
CA VAL A 79 -0.07 3.59 6.22
C VAL A 79 -0.84 2.35 6.64
N MET A 80 -1.39 1.61 5.69
CA MET A 80 -2.24 0.46 5.96
C MET A 80 -2.25 -0.47 4.75
N ILE A 81 -2.47 -1.75 5.02
CA ILE A 81 -2.73 -2.76 3.98
C ILE A 81 -3.93 -3.59 4.42
N GLY A 82 -4.82 -3.91 3.50
CA GLY A 82 -5.98 -4.74 3.79
C GLY A 82 -6.90 -4.83 2.61
N THR A 83 -8.07 -5.43 2.83
CA THR A 83 -9.12 -5.48 1.83
C THR A 83 -9.69 -4.07 1.63
N HIS A 84 -10.41 -3.87 0.52
CA HIS A 84 -11.07 -2.60 0.25
C HIS A 84 -11.94 -2.16 1.44
N ASP A 85 -12.72 -3.08 2.02
CA ASP A 85 -13.59 -2.77 3.16
C ASP A 85 -12.83 -2.48 4.45
N GLU A 86 -11.65 -3.10 4.63
CA GLU A 86 -10.83 -2.88 5.81
C GLU A 86 -10.12 -1.54 5.81
N VAL A 87 -9.71 -1.05 4.63
CA VAL A 87 -8.90 0.17 4.54
C VAL A 87 -9.72 1.40 4.15
N TYR A 88 -10.89 1.22 3.59
CA TYR A 88 -11.81 2.29 3.22
C TYR A 88 -13.08 2.22 4.08
#